data_9fbdc10d065076822acebf2c1a568955
#
_entry.id   9fbdc10d065076822acebf2c1a568955
#
_cell.length_a   1.000
_cell.length_b   1.000
_cell.length_c   1.000
_cell.angle_alpha   90.00
_cell.angle_beta   90.00
_cell.angle_gamma   90.00
#
_symmetry.space_group_name_H-M   'P 1'
#
loop_
_entity.id
_entity.type
_entity.pdbx_description
1 polymer ?
#
loop_
_entity_poly.entity_id
_entity_poly.type
_entity_poly.pdbx_seq_one_letter_code
_entity_poly.pdbx_strand_id
1 'polypeptide(L)'
;MSTKKGTLSRKTKRLIFYSIGMVWPVAWFLIFYVYLNSSNIVEAFLNYDIAKDSFSFYGFQNFVNVIKNVSQEYVLRTALKNSILVYLIGWVAGFTVGQVFSYYVYKKFPGTHLFKVMLFLPSIIPGIAFMLCFSYITDRLYPMVASRYFGVQANGLLSDPSTAFGTLVFFKFWTSYAGSTIIYSNAMTNNIDPSLQEAARLDGVNPITEYFYLVFPLIFPTMQIFIISDIGCILGFDLNLYAFYGEDADPSLYMVGYYVFKENLHATDVTRPYLASMSLLIGIVQMPVVFTVKHFTDKYIDKTMGNI
;
A
#
# COMPACT_ATOMS: atom_id res chain seq x y z
N MET A 1 14.92 32.62 55.29
CA MET A 1 14.42 32.91 53.95
C MET A 1 14.17 31.58 53.23
N SER A 2 12.93 31.12 53.18
CA SER A 2 12.54 29.88 52.50
C SER A 2 12.16 30.24 51.06
N THR A 3 12.98 29.84 50.09
CA THR A 3 12.72 29.99 48.68
C THR A 3 11.61 29.00 48.28
N LYS A 4 10.36 29.49 48.11
CA LYS A 4 9.27 28.74 47.47
C LYS A 4 9.73 28.34 46.06
N LYS A 5 10.11 27.08 45.87
CA LYS A 5 10.25 26.48 44.54
C LYS A 5 8.90 26.52 43.85
N GLY A 6 8.72 27.43 42.91
CA GLY A 6 7.50 27.55 42.11
C GLY A 6 7.24 26.24 41.36
N THR A 7 6.27 25.45 41.82
CA THR A 7 5.85 24.23 41.13
C THR A 7 5.09 24.63 39.88
N LEU A 8 5.64 24.29 38.72
CA LEU A 8 4.98 24.49 37.43
C LEU A 8 3.57 23.91 37.42
N SER A 9 2.62 24.67 36.85
CA SER A 9 1.23 24.22 36.68
C SER A 9 1.15 22.84 36.02
N ARG A 10 0.15 22.03 36.38
CA ARG A 10 -0.07 20.72 35.72
C ARG A 10 -0.20 20.83 34.20
N LYS A 11 -0.84 21.91 33.69
CA LYS A 11 -0.90 22.20 32.25
C LYS A 11 0.48 22.44 31.65
N THR A 12 1.32 23.22 32.31
CA THR A 12 2.69 23.52 31.85
C THR A 12 3.57 22.27 31.83
N LYS A 13 3.47 21.41 32.86
CA LYS A 13 4.20 20.14 32.91
C LYS A 13 3.78 19.19 31.76
N ARG A 14 2.47 19.11 31.47
CA ARG A 14 1.97 18.35 30.34
C ARG A 14 2.45 18.91 29.00
N LEU A 15 2.39 20.21 28.83
CA LEU A 15 2.86 20.87 27.60
C LEU A 15 4.35 20.59 27.36
N ILE A 16 5.18 20.77 28.41
CA ILE A 16 6.62 20.46 28.34
C ILE A 16 6.87 18.98 27.98
N PHE A 17 6.13 18.06 28.63
CA PHE A 17 6.26 16.64 28.34
C PHE A 17 5.93 16.32 26.87
N TYR A 18 4.79 16.84 26.35
CA TYR A 18 4.41 16.66 24.95
C TYR A 18 5.40 17.33 24.00
N SER A 19 5.87 18.54 24.31
CA SER A 19 6.84 19.23 23.46
C SER A 19 8.15 18.46 23.36
N ILE A 20 8.68 17.99 24.49
CA ILE A 20 9.91 17.17 24.50
C ILE A 20 9.70 15.85 23.72
N GLY A 21 8.57 15.18 23.94
CA GLY A 21 8.24 13.93 23.22
C GLY A 21 8.08 14.13 21.71
N MET A 22 7.61 15.31 21.28
CA MET A 22 7.40 15.64 19.85
C MET A 22 8.66 16.16 19.15
N VAL A 23 9.70 16.60 19.88
CA VAL A 23 10.94 17.12 19.26
C VAL A 23 11.55 16.09 18.29
N TRP A 24 11.69 14.85 18.72
CA TRP A 24 12.32 13.82 17.91
C TRP A 24 11.49 13.48 16.64
N PRO A 25 10.19 13.16 16.70
CA PRO A 25 9.38 12.90 15.50
C PRO A 25 9.33 14.11 14.54
N VAL A 26 9.24 15.34 15.08
CA VAL A 26 9.22 16.56 14.26
C VAL A 26 10.56 16.80 13.60
N ALA A 27 11.67 16.66 14.33
CA ALA A 27 13.02 16.79 13.77
C ALA A 27 13.26 15.74 12.67
N TRP A 28 12.87 14.49 12.93
CA TRP A 28 12.93 13.41 11.93
C TRP A 28 12.13 13.75 10.68
N PHE A 29 10.89 14.20 10.82
CA PHE A 29 10.04 14.62 9.71
C PHE A 29 10.66 15.77 8.91
N LEU A 30 11.16 16.81 9.60
CA LEU A 30 11.76 17.97 8.93
C LEU A 30 13.04 17.59 8.18
N ILE A 31 13.89 16.74 8.74
CA ILE A 31 15.15 16.34 8.10
C ILE A 31 14.91 15.33 6.98
N PHE A 32 14.25 14.23 7.27
CA PHE A 32 14.16 13.11 6.33
C PHE A 32 13.00 13.22 5.35
N TYR A 33 11.98 14.00 5.66
CA TYR A 33 10.86 14.17 4.74
C TYR A 33 10.90 15.54 4.03
N VAL A 34 10.96 16.62 4.78
CA VAL A 34 10.89 17.96 4.18
C VAL A 34 12.20 18.32 3.46
N TYR A 35 13.34 18.20 4.15
CA TYR A 35 14.63 18.59 3.58
C TYR A 35 15.03 17.71 2.38
N LEU A 36 14.96 16.38 2.49
CA LEU A 36 15.33 15.49 1.39
C LEU A 36 14.38 15.60 0.19
N ASN A 37 13.08 15.82 0.42
CA ASN A 37 12.15 16.01 -0.69
C ASN A 37 12.21 17.44 -1.27
N SER A 38 12.74 18.43 -0.56
CA SER A 38 12.83 19.80 -1.08
C SER A 38 13.74 19.90 -2.31
N SER A 39 14.84 19.14 -2.34
CA SER A 39 15.72 19.07 -3.51
C SER A 39 15.00 18.50 -4.72
N ASN A 40 14.26 17.38 -4.55
CA ASN A 40 13.48 16.80 -5.62
C ASN A 40 12.41 17.76 -6.16
N ILE A 41 11.77 18.54 -5.25
CA ILE A 41 10.80 19.55 -5.67
C ILE A 41 11.45 20.62 -6.53
N VAL A 42 12.62 21.12 -6.13
CA VAL A 42 13.36 22.13 -6.90
C VAL A 42 13.85 21.56 -8.23
N GLU A 43 14.45 20.35 -8.21
CA GLU A 43 14.97 19.69 -9.41
C GLU A 43 13.88 19.47 -10.49
N ALA A 44 12.64 19.21 -10.10
CA ALA A 44 11.54 19.03 -11.05
C ALA A 44 11.29 20.23 -11.96
N PHE A 45 11.67 21.44 -11.54
CA PHE A 45 11.55 22.68 -12.32
C PHE A 45 12.84 23.09 -13.04
N LEU A 46 13.91 22.29 -12.92
CA LEU A 46 15.20 22.55 -13.54
C LEU A 46 15.39 21.68 -14.79
N ASN A 47 16.37 22.07 -15.61
CA ASN A 47 16.94 21.24 -16.66
C ASN A 47 18.46 21.34 -16.57
N TYR A 48 19.14 20.24 -16.85
CA TYR A 48 20.61 20.22 -16.88
C TYR A 48 21.10 20.50 -18.29
N ASP A 49 21.89 21.57 -18.44
CA ASP A 49 22.54 21.96 -19.71
C ASP A 49 23.93 21.33 -19.76
N ILE A 50 24.09 20.29 -20.57
CA ILE A 50 25.35 19.56 -20.72
C ILE A 50 26.49 20.48 -21.21
N ALA A 51 26.17 21.49 -22.06
CA ALA A 51 27.16 22.37 -22.61
C ALA A 51 27.73 23.37 -21.57
N LYS A 52 26.94 23.73 -20.58
CA LYS A 52 27.30 24.66 -19.51
C LYS A 52 27.63 23.99 -18.19
N ASP A 53 27.45 22.65 -18.13
CA ASP A 53 27.62 21.85 -16.90
C ASP A 53 26.88 22.46 -15.69
N SER A 54 25.63 22.87 -15.92
CA SER A 54 24.86 23.60 -14.90
C SER A 54 23.36 23.41 -15.04
N PHE A 55 22.67 23.50 -13.90
CA PHE A 55 21.21 23.50 -13.88
C PHE A 55 20.66 24.87 -14.27
N SER A 56 19.62 24.89 -15.10
CA SER A 56 18.89 26.07 -15.50
C SER A 56 17.41 25.92 -15.20
N PHE A 57 16.71 27.03 -14.94
CA PHE A 57 15.28 26.99 -14.69
C PHE A 57 14.49 26.66 -15.97
N TYR A 58 13.69 25.61 -15.92
CA TYR A 58 12.92 25.08 -17.06
C TYR A 58 11.40 25.21 -16.86
N GLY A 59 10.97 25.62 -15.67
CA GLY A 59 9.56 25.80 -15.34
C GLY A 59 8.79 24.47 -15.34
N PHE A 60 7.62 24.44 -15.95
CA PHE A 60 6.75 23.27 -15.98
C PHE A 60 7.00 22.32 -17.16
N GLN A 61 8.04 22.55 -17.97
CA GLN A 61 8.24 21.79 -19.19
C GLN A 61 8.50 20.30 -18.94
N ASN A 62 9.18 19.94 -17.85
CA ASN A 62 9.37 18.54 -17.46
C ASN A 62 8.03 17.84 -17.21
N PHE A 63 7.08 18.49 -16.54
CA PHE A 63 5.73 17.96 -16.30
C PHE A 63 4.98 17.74 -17.62
N VAL A 64 5.09 18.68 -18.57
CA VAL A 64 4.50 18.54 -19.89
C VAL A 64 5.12 17.36 -20.64
N ASN A 65 6.44 17.18 -20.53
CA ASN A 65 7.15 16.05 -21.13
C ASN A 65 6.69 14.71 -20.53
N VAL A 66 6.54 14.61 -19.21
CA VAL A 66 6.00 13.42 -18.56
C VAL A 66 4.62 13.07 -19.08
N ILE A 67 3.69 14.04 -19.16
CA ILE A 67 2.33 13.82 -19.65
C ILE A 67 2.34 13.37 -21.12
N LYS A 68 3.19 13.96 -21.96
CA LYS A 68 3.36 13.56 -23.37
C LYS A 68 3.91 12.12 -23.46
N ASN A 69 4.94 11.79 -22.69
CA ASN A 69 5.57 10.48 -22.71
C ASN A 69 4.59 9.39 -22.24
N VAL A 70 3.77 9.65 -21.22
CA VAL A 70 2.70 8.72 -20.79
C VAL A 70 1.75 8.38 -21.94
N SER A 71 1.46 9.34 -22.82
CA SER A 71 0.56 9.10 -23.95
C SER A 71 1.25 8.47 -25.16
N GLN A 72 2.55 8.67 -25.35
CA GLN A 72 3.31 8.26 -26.53
C GLN A 72 4.11 6.97 -26.32
N GLU A 73 4.72 6.79 -25.15
CA GLU A 73 5.57 5.65 -24.86
C GLU A 73 4.75 4.43 -24.43
N TYR A 74 4.96 3.31 -25.11
CA TYR A 74 4.30 2.04 -24.80
C TYR A 74 4.53 1.60 -23.33
N VAL A 75 5.77 1.73 -22.87
CA VAL A 75 6.18 1.28 -21.52
C VAL A 75 5.44 2.03 -20.43
N LEU A 76 5.42 3.37 -20.50
CA LEU A 76 4.74 4.20 -19.48
C LEU A 76 3.22 4.02 -19.49
N ARG A 77 2.62 3.90 -20.68
CA ARG A 77 1.19 3.61 -20.83
C ARG A 77 0.83 2.25 -20.23
N THR A 78 1.65 1.24 -20.51
CA THR A 78 1.48 -0.12 -19.95
C THR A 78 1.64 -0.11 -18.43
N ALA A 79 2.66 0.56 -17.93
CA ALA A 79 2.89 0.70 -16.49
C ALA A 79 1.71 1.38 -15.78
N LEU A 80 1.16 2.45 -16.35
CA LEU A 80 0.00 3.14 -15.80
C LEU A 80 -1.25 2.25 -15.80
N LYS A 81 -1.52 1.57 -16.93
CA LYS A 81 -2.63 0.62 -17.07
C LYS A 81 -2.52 -0.50 -16.04
N ASN A 82 -1.35 -1.12 -15.94
CA ASN A 82 -1.10 -2.21 -15.00
C ASN A 82 -1.26 -1.75 -13.55
N SER A 83 -0.73 -0.57 -13.18
CA SER A 83 -0.86 -0.02 -11.83
C SER A 83 -2.33 0.17 -11.43
N ILE A 84 -3.13 0.75 -12.29
CA ILE A 84 -4.57 0.94 -12.03
C ILE A 84 -5.30 -0.42 -11.97
N LEU A 85 -5.02 -1.33 -12.91
CA LEU A 85 -5.67 -2.64 -12.96
C LEU A 85 -5.34 -3.49 -11.74
N VAL A 86 -4.06 -3.59 -11.37
CA VAL A 86 -3.61 -4.34 -10.19
C VAL A 86 -4.19 -3.74 -8.91
N TYR A 87 -4.23 -2.40 -8.82
CA TYR A 87 -4.84 -1.73 -7.70
C TYR A 87 -6.33 -2.08 -7.59
N LEU A 88 -7.10 -1.95 -8.67
CA LEU A 88 -8.53 -2.24 -8.65
C LEU A 88 -8.82 -3.71 -8.29
N ILE A 89 -8.12 -4.65 -8.92
CA ILE A 89 -8.26 -6.08 -8.62
C ILE A 89 -7.84 -6.36 -7.16
N GLY A 90 -6.66 -5.88 -6.78
CA GLY A 90 -6.11 -6.09 -5.45
C GLY A 90 -6.95 -5.47 -4.35
N TRP A 91 -7.51 -4.27 -4.59
CA TRP A 91 -8.37 -3.60 -3.63
C TRP A 91 -9.70 -4.34 -3.47
N VAL A 92 -10.42 -4.61 -4.57
CA VAL A 92 -11.71 -5.31 -4.50
C VAL A 92 -11.57 -6.71 -3.92
N ALA A 93 -10.66 -7.50 -4.44
CA ALA A 93 -10.46 -8.88 -3.99
C ALA A 93 -9.81 -8.93 -2.59
N GLY A 94 -8.76 -8.14 -2.34
CA GLY A 94 -8.05 -8.09 -1.06
C GLY A 94 -8.90 -7.58 0.07
N PHE A 95 -9.66 -6.50 -0.17
CA PHE A 95 -10.60 -5.96 0.81
C PHE A 95 -11.68 -7.00 1.14
N THR A 96 -12.34 -7.58 0.13
CA THR A 96 -13.41 -8.56 0.32
C THR A 96 -12.91 -9.80 1.07
N VAL A 97 -11.80 -10.39 0.62
CA VAL A 97 -11.23 -11.59 1.27
C VAL A 97 -10.73 -11.27 2.68
N GLY A 98 -10.08 -10.12 2.87
CA GLY A 98 -9.64 -9.66 4.17
C GLY A 98 -10.79 -9.50 5.16
N GLN A 99 -11.94 -8.97 4.72
CA GLN A 99 -13.14 -8.83 5.54
C GLN A 99 -13.77 -10.19 5.90
N VAL A 100 -13.91 -11.08 4.93
CA VAL A 100 -14.43 -12.43 5.16
C VAL A 100 -13.56 -13.19 6.16
N PHE A 101 -12.24 -13.14 5.99
CA PHE A 101 -11.30 -13.80 6.88
C PHE A 101 -11.29 -13.17 8.29
N SER A 102 -11.39 -11.85 8.36
CA SER A 102 -11.49 -11.14 9.65
C SER A 102 -12.74 -11.52 10.42
N TYR A 103 -13.86 -11.61 9.73
CA TYR A 103 -15.12 -12.02 10.32
C TYR A 103 -15.11 -13.50 10.75
N TYR A 104 -14.50 -14.37 9.94
CA TYR A 104 -14.26 -15.77 10.30
C TYR A 104 -13.45 -15.90 11.60
N VAL A 105 -12.38 -15.12 11.71
CA VAL A 105 -11.52 -15.09 12.90
C VAL A 105 -12.27 -14.52 14.11
N TYR A 106 -13.01 -13.44 13.93
CA TYR A 106 -13.80 -12.79 14.98
C TYR A 106 -14.86 -13.71 15.56
N LYS A 107 -15.60 -14.43 14.72
CA LYS A 107 -16.63 -15.40 15.14
C LYS A 107 -16.07 -16.67 15.77
N LYS A 108 -14.73 -16.84 15.77
CA LYS A 108 -14.04 -18.02 16.32
C LYS A 108 -14.58 -19.33 15.72
N PHE A 109 -14.82 -19.35 14.40
CA PHE A 109 -15.25 -20.56 13.69
C PHE A 109 -14.22 -21.70 13.87
N PRO A 110 -14.65 -22.99 13.67
CA PRO A 110 -13.75 -24.13 13.82
C PRO A 110 -12.47 -23.97 12.99
N GLY A 111 -11.31 -24.27 13.58
CA GLY A 111 -10.03 -24.13 12.88
C GLY A 111 -9.40 -22.71 12.85
N THR A 112 -10.03 -21.71 13.46
CA THR A 112 -9.53 -20.33 13.51
C THR A 112 -8.08 -20.22 13.97
N HIS A 113 -7.65 -21.05 14.89
CA HIS A 113 -6.28 -21.04 15.42
C HIS A 113 -5.25 -21.43 14.34
N LEU A 114 -5.51 -22.54 13.67
CA LEU A 114 -4.69 -23.00 12.55
C LEU A 114 -4.70 -21.99 11.40
N PHE A 115 -5.88 -21.45 11.09
CA PHE A 115 -6.06 -20.45 10.05
C PHE A 115 -5.24 -19.17 10.31
N LYS A 116 -5.24 -18.66 11.55
CA LYS A 116 -4.38 -17.53 11.94
C LYS A 116 -2.90 -17.84 11.72
N VAL A 117 -2.43 -19.02 12.15
CA VAL A 117 -1.03 -19.42 11.94
C VAL A 117 -0.66 -19.44 10.46
N MET A 118 -1.53 -20.01 9.61
CA MET A 118 -1.30 -20.05 8.16
C MET A 118 -1.29 -18.66 7.51
N LEU A 119 -2.13 -17.75 7.97
CA LEU A 119 -2.13 -16.37 7.51
C LEU A 119 -0.85 -15.62 7.89
N PHE A 120 -0.31 -15.89 9.09
CA PHE A 120 0.91 -15.23 9.56
C PHE A 120 2.19 -15.79 8.95
N LEU A 121 2.16 -17.02 8.45
CA LEU A 121 3.36 -17.68 7.93
C LEU A 121 4.13 -16.82 6.91
N PRO A 122 3.48 -16.21 5.90
CA PRO A 122 4.17 -15.34 4.95
C PRO A 122 4.80 -14.10 5.59
N SER A 123 4.24 -13.58 6.67
CA SER A 123 4.73 -12.36 7.32
C SER A 123 5.90 -12.60 8.30
N ILE A 124 6.13 -13.85 8.73
CA ILE A 124 7.23 -14.23 9.61
C ILE A 124 8.52 -14.46 8.79
N ILE A 125 8.37 -14.93 7.55
CA ILE A 125 9.51 -15.21 6.66
C ILE A 125 10.02 -13.88 6.09
N PRO A 126 11.34 -13.62 6.07
CA PRO A 126 11.89 -12.45 5.41
C PRO A 126 11.40 -12.37 3.95
N GLY A 127 10.88 -11.22 3.53
CA GLY A 127 10.19 -11.05 2.24
C GLY A 127 10.99 -11.57 1.04
N ILE A 128 12.30 -11.25 1.00
CA ILE A 128 13.19 -11.73 -0.09
C ILE A 128 13.28 -13.27 -0.11
N ALA A 129 13.45 -13.90 1.05
CA ALA A 129 13.50 -15.36 1.14
C ALA A 129 12.19 -16.00 0.70
N PHE A 130 11.05 -15.38 1.08
CA PHE A 130 9.72 -15.84 0.68
C PHE A 130 9.53 -15.74 -0.86
N MET A 131 9.97 -14.63 -1.47
CA MET A 131 9.95 -14.44 -2.92
C MET A 131 10.81 -15.47 -3.65
N LEU A 132 12.02 -15.76 -3.15
CA LEU A 132 12.90 -16.79 -3.72
C LEU A 132 12.25 -18.18 -3.63
N CYS A 133 11.64 -18.53 -2.49
CA CYS A 133 10.90 -19.78 -2.35
C CYS A 133 9.73 -19.86 -3.33
N PHE A 134 8.99 -18.76 -3.49
CA PHE A 134 7.88 -18.67 -4.43
C PHE A 134 8.35 -18.85 -5.89
N SER A 135 9.42 -18.16 -6.29
CA SER A 135 10.03 -18.32 -7.63
C SER A 135 10.46 -19.76 -7.87
N TYR A 136 11.08 -20.40 -6.90
CA TYR A 136 11.47 -21.80 -7.02
C TYR A 136 10.26 -22.73 -7.20
N ILE A 137 9.18 -22.49 -6.45
CA ILE A 137 7.95 -23.27 -6.57
C ILE A 137 7.30 -23.07 -7.95
N THR A 138 7.21 -21.83 -8.42
CA THR A 138 6.52 -21.49 -9.68
C THR A 138 7.33 -21.85 -10.92
N ASP A 139 8.65 -21.70 -10.90
CA ASP A 139 9.49 -21.87 -12.09
C ASP A 139 10.25 -23.19 -12.15
N ARG A 140 10.34 -23.91 -11.03
CA ARG A 140 11.03 -25.21 -10.99
C ARG A 140 10.11 -26.35 -10.59
N LEU A 141 9.46 -26.20 -9.44
CA LEU A 141 8.63 -27.28 -8.88
C LEU A 141 7.37 -27.50 -9.72
N TYR A 142 6.68 -26.44 -10.10
CA TYR A 142 5.46 -26.54 -10.91
C TYR A 142 5.67 -27.26 -12.26
N PRO A 143 6.63 -26.88 -13.11
CA PRO A 143 6.89 -27.59 -14.37
C PRO A 143 7.28 -29.07 -14.16
N MET A 144 8.08 -29.33 -13.13
CA MET A 144 8.49 -30.69 -12.78
C MET A 144 7.30 -31.58 -12.40
N VAL A 145 6.40 -31.06 -11.56
CA VAL A 145 5.18 -31.77 -11.14
C VAL A 145 4.22 -31.95 -12.32
N ALA A 146 4.03 -30.90 -13.13
CA ALA A 146 3.20 -30.94 -14.32
C ALA A 146 3.66 -32.01 -15.31
N SER A 147 4.95 -32.07 -15.58
CA SER A 147 5.56 -33.09 -16.48
C SER A 147 5.46 -34.51 -15.89
N ARG A 148 5.79 -34.68 -14.61
CA ARG A 148 5.90 -35.99 -13.97
C ARG A 148 4.54 -36.67 -13.71
N TYR A 149 3.53 -35.90 -13.26
CA TYR A 149 2.25 -36.45 -12.81
C TYR A 149 1.13 -36.27 -13.83
N PHE A 150 1.21 -35.25 -14.67
CA PHE A 150 0.17 -34.94 -15.66
C PHE A 150 0.63 -35.13 -17.11
N GLY A 151 1.92 -35.41 -17.35
CA GLY A 151 2.45 -35.58 -18.70
C GLY A 151 2.45 -34.31 -19.56
N VAL A 152 2.25 -33.13 -18.93
CA VAL A 152 2.16 -31.84 -19.61
C VAL A 152 3.52 -31.13 -19.51
N GLN A 153 4.07 -30.73 -20.66
CA GLN A 153 5.22 -29.82 -20.66
C GLN A 153 4.74 -28.40 -20.36
N ALA A 154 5.04 -27.91 -19.17
CA ALA A 154 4.69 -26.57 -18.73
C ALA A 154 5.96 -25.73 -18.54
N ASN A 155 5.89 -24.46 -18.89
CA ASN A 155 6.93 -23.48 -18.55
C ASN A 155 6.77 -23.01 -17.10
N GLY A 156 7.79 -22.34 -16.55
CA GLY A 156 7.68 -21.67 -15.26
C GLY A 156 6.64 -20.56 -15.32
N LEU A 157 5.83 -20.43 -14.26
CA LEU A 157 4.72 -19.46 -14.25
C LEU A 157 5.19 -18.00 -14.26
N LEU A 158 6.37 -17.71 -13.69
CA LEU A 158 6.99 -16.38 -13.73
C LEU A 158 7.83 -16.18 -15.00
N SER A 159 8.34 -17.28 -15.59
CA SER A 159 9.15 -17.24 -16.80
C SER A 159 8.31 -17.19 -18.09
N ASP A 160 7.03 -17.55 -18.03
CA ASP A 160 6.13 -17.52 -19.20
C ASP A 160 5.40 -16.17 -19.25
N PRO A 161 5.55 -15.38 -20.33
CA PRO A 161 4.91 -14.07 -20.48
C PRO A 161 3.38 -14.11 -20.33
N SER A 162 2.75 -15.23 -20.68
CA SER A 162 1.29 -15.38 -20.60
C SER A 162 0.75 -15.52 -19.17
N THR A 163 1.55 -16.07 -18.25
CA THR A 163 1.17 -16.36 -16.87
C THR A 163 1.85 -15.45 -15.84
N ALA A 164 2.98 -14.85 -16.18
CA ALA A 164 3.81 -14.05 -15.27
C ALA A 164 3.03 -12.96 -14.55
N PHE A 165 2.25 -12.15 -15.30
CA PHE A 165 1.47 -11.06 -14.70
C PHE A 165 0.45 -11.58 -13.68
N GLY A 166 -0.32 -12.61 -14.05
CA GLY A 166 -1.30 -13.23 -13.13
C GLY A 166 -0.65 -13.82 -11.89
N THR A 167 0.52 -14.46 -12.04
CA THR A 167 1.29 -15.06 -10.94
C THR A 167 1.80 -13.99 -9.97
N LEU A 168 2.30 -12.88 -10.47
CA LEU A 168 2.73 -11.73 -9.65
C LEU A 168 1.55 -11.09 -8.89
N VAL A 169 0.42 -10.90 -9.56
CA VAL A 169 -0.81 -10.38 -8.95
C VAL A 169 -1.29 -11.31 -7.85
N PHE A 170 -1.29 -12.63 -8.11
CA PHE A 170 -1.63 -13.64 -7.10
C PHE A 170 -0.69 -13.57 -5.88
N PHE A 171 0.62 -13.50 -6.11
CA PHE A 171 1.60 -13.38 -5.02
C PHE A 171 1.36 -12.14 -4.17
N LYS A 172 1.17 -10.98 -4.81
CA LYS A 172 0.87 -9.71 -4.12
C LYS A 172 -0.41 -9.80 -3.32
N PHE A 173 -1.45 -10.36 -3.91
CA PHE A 173 -2.72 -10.59 -3.27
C PHE A 173 -2.57 -11.50 -2.05
N TRP A 174 -1.95 -12.67 -2.22
CA TRP A 174 -1.75 -13.64 -1.15
C TRP A 174 -0.98 -13.08 0.05
N THR A 175 0.03 -12.23 -0.17
CA THR A 175 0.85 -11.66 0.90
C THR A 175 0.22 -10.43 1.56
N SER A 176 -0.73 -9.75 0.92
CA SER A 176 -1.22 -8.44 1.37
C SER A 176 -2.28 -8.51 2.47
N TYR A 177 -3.17 -9.50 2.48
CA TYR A 177 -4.33 -9.48 3.37
C TYR A 177 -4.10 -10.04 4.78
N ALA A 178 -2.96 -10.69 5.03
CA ALA A 178 -2.68 -11.29 6.35
C ALA A 178 -2.68 -10.24 7.48
N GLY A 179 -1.97 -9.14 7.28
CA GLY A 179 -1.88 -8.05 8.27
C GLY A 179 -3.23 -7.36 8.50
N SER A 180 -3.94 -7.03 7.44
CA SER A 180 -5.26 -6.37 7.52
C SER A 180 -6.31 -7.26 8.20
N THR A 181 -6.29 -8.57 7.93
CA THR A 181 -7.20 -9.54 8.58
C THR A 181 -7.11 -9.49 10.09
N ILE A 182 -5.90 -9.40 10.64
CA ILE A 182 -5.71 -9.35 12.08
C ILE A 182 -6.19 -8.05 12.67
N ILE A 183 -5.85 -6.93 12.03
CA ILE A 183 -6.24 -5.61 12.51
C ILE A 183 -7.76 -5.48 12.49
N TYR A 184 -8.42 -5.91 11.42
CA TYR A 184 -9.89 -5.89 11.35
C TYR A 184 -10.54 -6.85 12.34
N SER A 185 -10.02 -8.06 12.54
CA SER A 185 -10.58 -9.00 13.52
C SER A 185 -10.42 -8.48 14.96
N ASN A 186 -9.31 -7.79 15.27
CA ASN A 186 -9.12 -7.12 16.54
C ASN A 186 -10.05 -5.90 16.70
N ALA A 187 -10.25 -5.11 15.65
CA ALA A 187 -11.20 -4.01 15.66
C ALA A 187 -12.63 -4.52 15.91
N MET A 188 -13.04 -5.62 15.27
CA MET A 188 -14.33 -6.27 15.55
C MET A 188 -14.44 -6.69 17.01
N THR A 189 -13.38 -7.27 17.59
CA THR A 189 -13.39 -7.74 18.98
C THR A 189 -13.44 -6.59 19.98
N ASN A 190 -12.80 -5.46 19.69
CA ASN A 190 -12.66 -4.35 20.63
C ASN A 190 -13.79 -3.30 20.51
N ASN A 191 -14.35 -3.12 19.32
CA ASN A 191 -15.33 -2.07 19.05
C ASN A 191 -16.78 -2.55 19.14
N ILE A 192 -17.02 -3.87 19.13
CA ILE A 192 -18.37 -4.43 19.19
C ILE A 192 -18.61 -4.99 20.58
N ASP A 193 -19.58 -4.38 21.29
CA ASP A 193 -19.98 -4.87 22.60
C ASP A 193 -20.58 -6.29 22.49
N PRO A 194 -20.17 -7.23 23.35
CA PRO A 194 -20.74 -8.58 23.36
C PRO A 194 -22.27 -8.61 23.50
N SER A 195 -22.86 -7.65 24.20
CA SER A 195 -24.30 -7.53 24.36
C SER A 195 -25.04 -7.34 23.02
N LEU A 196 -24.42 -6.58 22.08
CA LEU A 196 -25.00 -6.40 20.73
C LEU A 196 -24.99 -7.71 19.93
N GLN A 197 -23.96 -8.55 20.12
CA GLN A 197 -23.92 -9.86 19.47
C GLN A 197 -24.97 -10.81 20.06
N GLU A 198 -25.16 -10.76 21.37
CA GLU A 198 -26.18 -11.58 22.05
C GLU A 198 -27.58 -11.17 21.61
N ALA A 199 -27.86 -9.85 21.52
CA ALA A 199 -29.12 -9.34 21.01
C ALA A 199 -29.38 -9.81 19.56
N ALA A 200 -28.39 -9.66 18.66
CA ALA A 200 -28.50 -10.12 17.27
C ALA A 200 -28.76 -11.65 17.16
N ARG A 201 -28.18 -12.43 18.08
CA ARG A 201 -28.44 -13.89 18.14
C ARG A 201 -29.85 -14.20 18.60
N LEU A 202 -30.36 -13.46 19.59
CA LEU A 202 -31.74 -13.62 20.09
C LEU A 202 -32.77 -13.25 19.03
N ASP A 203 -32.45 -12.25 18.20
CA ASP A 203 -33.27 -11.82 17.05
C ASP A 203 -33.18 -12.79 15.86
N GLY A 204 -32.36 -13.84 15.95
CA GLY A 204 -32.21 -14.85 14.88
C GLY A 204 -31.53 -14.33 13.62
N VAL A 205 -30.72 -13.27 13.72
CA VAL A 205 -30.03 -12.63 12.60
C VAL A 205 -28.99 -13.59 12.01
N ASN A 206 -29.00 -13.76 10.69
CA ASN A 206 -27.98 -14.60 10.02
C ASN A 206 -26.63 -13.88 9.97
N PRO A 207 -25.50 -14.61 9.83
CA PRO A 207 -24.17 -14.04 9.85
C PRO A 207 -23.90 -12.96 8.79
N ILE A 208 -24.52 -13.05 7.62
CA ILE A 208 -24.35 -12.07 6.53
C ILE A 208 -25.04 -10.76 6.91
N THR A 209 -26.25 -10.83 7.41
CA THR A 209 -27.01 -9.67 7.87
C THR A 209 -26.32 -9.01 9.08
N GLU A 210 -25.86 -9.82 10.04
CA GLU A 210 -25.09 -9.34 11.18
C GLU A 210 -23.82 -8.59 10.71
N TYR A 211 -23.10 -9.15 9.73
CA TYR A 211 -21.91 -8.51 9.21
C TYR A 211 -22.21 -7.13 8.61
N PHE A 212 -23.17 -7.01 7.70
CA PHE A 212 -23.43 -5.77 6.98
C PHE A 212 -24.13 -4.69 7.84
N TYR A 213 -24.99 -5.07 8.77
CA TYR A 213 -25.79 -4.11 9.55
C TYR A 213 -25.21 -3.80 10.92
N LEU A 214 -24.39 -4.69 11.49
CA LEU A 214 -23.79 -4.47 12.81
C LEU A 214 -22.27 -4.32 12.71
N VAL A 215 -21.58 -5.32 12.16
CA VAL A 215 -20.12 -5.37 12.22
C VAL A 215 -19.47 -4.33 11.31
N PHE A 216 -19.85 -4.29 10.03
CA PHE A 216 -19.26 -3.41 9.03
C PHE A 216 -19.33 -1.93 9.42
N PRO A 217 -20.48 -1.37 9.84
CA PRO A 217 -20.55 0.04 10.24
C PRO A 217 -19.66 0.37 11.43
N LEU A 218 -19.60 -0.49 12.44
CA LEU A 218 -18.83 -0.25 13.67
C LEU A 218 -17.30 -0.33 13.45
N ILE A 219 -16.82 -1.11 12.49
CA ILE A 219 -15.40 -1.19 12.17
C ILE A 219 -14.97 -0.29 11.02
N PHE A 220 -15.93 0.36 10.36
CA PHE A 220 -15.64 1.18 9.18
C PHE A 220 -14.62 2.29 9.42
N PRO A 221 -14.56 2.98 10.59
CA PRO A 221 -13.49 3.93 10.90
C PRO A 221 -12.08 3.31 10.85
N THR A 222 -11.95 2.05 11.28
CA THR A 222 -10.68 1.32 11.16
C THR A 222 -10.37 0.96 9.70
N MET A 223 -11.39 0.55 8.94
CA MET A 223 -11.24 0.25 7.50
C MET A 223 -10.85 1.49 6.70
N GLN A 224 -11.41 2.65 7.02
CA GLN A 224 -11.12 3.92 6.37
C GLN A 224 -9.62 4.22 6.31
N ILE A 225 -8.89 3.96 7.40
CA ILE A 225 -7.44 4.20 7.47
C ILE A 225 -6.72 3.41 6.39
N PHE A 226 -7.07 2.13 6.21
CA PHE A 226 -6.47 1.27 5.19
C PHE A 226 -6.89 1.67 3.78
N ILE A 227 -8.18 1.98 3.57
CA ILE A 227 -8.70 2.46 2.28
C ILE A 227 -7.94 3.70 1.81
N ILE A 228 -7.75 4.68 2.70
CA ILE A 228 -7.03 5.92 2.40
C ILE A 228 -5.55 5.65 2.12
N SER A 229 -4.92 4.79 2.93
CA SER A 229 -3.52 4.40 2.75
C SER A 229 -3.29 3.69 1.41
N ASP A 230 -4.15 2.73 1.07
CA ASP A 230 -4.04 1.95 -0.17
C ASP A 230 -4.22 2.83 -1.41
N ILE A 231 -5.18 3.76 -1.38
CA ILE A 231 -5.38 4.74 -2.47
C ILE A 231 -4.17 5.65 -2.64
N GLY A 232 -3.54 6.05 -1.53
CA GLY A 232 -2.31 6.83 -1.54
C GLY A 232 -1.13 6.12 -2.21
N CYS A 233 -1.21 4.81 -2.39
CA CYS A 233 -0.14 4.00 -3.01
C CYS A 233 -0.48 3.48 -4.41
N ILE A 234 -1.60 3.87 -5.03
CA ILE A 234 -2.09 3.30 -6.30
C ILE A 234 -1.06 3.29 -7.43
N LEU A 235 -0.24 4.34 -7.54
CA LEU A 235 0.82 4.46 -8.54
C LEU A 235 2.22 4.13 -7.97
N GLY A 236 2.33 3.89 -6.68
CA GLY A 236 3.58 3.57 -6.00
C GLY A 236 3.90 2.07 -5.91
N PHE A 237 2.94 1.21 -6.25
CA PHE A 237 3.17 -0.23 -6.22
C PHE A 237 4.08 -0.69 -7.36
N ASP A 238 4.97 -1.64 -7.05
CA ASP A 238 5.96 -2.21 -7.96
C ASP A 238 5.75 -3.71 -8.26
N LEU A 239 4.77 -4.37 -7.64
CA LEU A 239 4.55 -5.82 -7.68
C LEU A 239 5.77 -6.66 -7.25
N ASN A 240 6.71 -6.08 -6.53
CA ASN A 240 8.01 -6.67 -6.22
C ASN A 240 8.80 -7.10 -7.48
N LEU A 241 8.60 -6.44 -8.62
CA LEU A 241 9.23 -6.78 -9.90
C LEU A 241 10.75 -6.80 -9.79
N TYR A 242 11.32 -5.82 -9.08
CA TYR A 242 12.76 -5.80 -8.88
C TYR A 242 13.27 -6.99 -8.09
N ALA A 243 12.53 -7.48 -7.12
CA ALA A 243 12.92 -8.64 -6.33
C ALA A 243 12.82 -9.96 -7.11
N PHE A 244 11.89 -10.06 -8.09
CA PHE A 244 11.72 -11.24 -8.93
C PHE A 244 12.64 -11.26 -10.15
N TYR A 245 12.80 -10.12 -10.82
CA TYR A 245 13.46 -10.02 -12.13
C TYR A 245 14.65 -9.06 -12.14
N GLY A 246 14.94 -8.36 -11.05
CA GLY A 246 15.95 -7.29 -11.05
C GLY A 246 15.54 -6.18 -12.02
N GLU A 247 16.46 -5.83 -12.92
CA GLU A 247 16.25 -4.86 -13.98
C GLU A 247 15.71 -5.48 -15.28
N ASP A 248 15.68 -6.81 -15.37
CA ASP A 248 15.36 -7.58 -16.58
C ASP A 248 13.86 -7.92 -16.69
N ALA A 249 12.99 -7.26 -15.92
CA ALA A 249 11.56 -7.44 -16.04
C ALA A 249 11.07 -7.06 -17.44
N ASP A 250 10.16 -7.89 -18.01
CA ASP A 250 9.54 -7.57 -19.29
C ASP A 250 8.74 -6.28 -19.23
N PRO A 251 8.86 -5.35 -20.20
CA PRO A 251 8.12 -4.10 -20.23
C PRO A 251 6.58 -4.24 -20.11
N SER A 252 6.03 -5.39 -20.53
CA SER A 252 4.60 -5.67 -20.39
C SER A 252 4.13 -5.83 -18.94
N LEU A 253 5.07 -6.14 -18.03
CA LEU A 253 4.81 -6.31 -16.58
C LEU A 253 4.98 -5.00 -15.78
N TYR A 254 5.54 -3.94 -16.42
CA TYR A 254 5.89 -2.73 -15.67
C TYR A 254 4.70 -2.13 -14.94
N MET A 255 5.03 -1.67 -13.74
CA MET A 255 4.20 -0.81 -12.88
C MET A 255 4.86 0.57 -12.81
N VAL A 256 4.09 1.61 -12.52
CA VAL A 256 4.63 2.97 -12.39
C VAL A 256 5.70 3.04 -11.30
N GLY A 257 5.44 2.43 -10.13
CA GLY A 257 6.42 2.36 -9.03
C GLY A 257 7.73 1.68 -9.43
N TYR A 258 7.64 0.56 -10.15
CA TYR A 258 8.82 -0.13 -10.66
C TYR A 258 9.58 0.69 -11.71
N TYR A 259 8.87 1.31 -12.66
CA TYR A 259 9.48 2.16 -13.68
C TYR A 259 10.27 3.32 -13.05
N VAL A 260 9.63 4.06 -12.14
CA VAL A 260 10.29 5.17 -11.43
C VAL A 260 11.49 4.68 -10.62
N PHE A 261 11.37 3.54 -9.94
CA PHE A 261 12.47 2.97 -9.18
C PHE A 261 13.66 2.57 -10.07
N LYS A 262 13.40 1.84 -11.15
CA LYS A 262 14.41 1.39 -12.11
C LYS A 262 15.16 2.56 -12.73
N GLU A 263 14.43 3.57 -13.23
CA GLU A 263 15.04 4.75 -13.84
C GLU A 263 15.87 5.57 -12.83
N ASN A 264 15.45 5.61 -11.56
CA ASN A 264 16.22 6.28 -10.52
C ASN A 264 17.54 5.57 -10.16
N LEU A 265 17.67 4.26 -10.37
CA LEU A 265 18.93 3.54 -10.15
C LEU A 265 20.04 4.03 -11.10
N HIS A 266 19.67 4.47 -12.30
CA HIS A 266 20.58 4.96 -13.32
C HIS A 266 20.44 6.47 -13.57
N ALA A 267 19.84 7.20 -12.61
CA ALA A 267 19.60 8.62 -12.76
C ALA A 267 20.90 9.41 -12.85
N THR A 268 21.03 10.18 -13.91
CA THR A 268 22.10 11.16 -14.15
C THR A 268 21.59 12.57 -13.90
N ASP A 269 22.47 13.56 -13.84
CA ASP A 269 22.05 14.96 -13.70
C ASP A 269 21.11 15.42 -14.80
N VAL A 270 21.20 14.81 -15.99
CA VAL A 270 20.30 15.07 -17.14
C VAL A 270 18.89 14.49 -16.90
N THR A 271 18.79 13.29 -16.33
CA THR A 271 17.50 12.57 -16.18
C THR A 271 16.80 12.86 -14.87
N ARG A 272 17.52 13.26 -13.82
CA ARG A 272 16.95 13.58 -12.49
C ARG A 272 15.79 14.57 -12.55
N PRO A 273 15.87 15.70 -13.26
CA PRO A 273 14.79 16.68 -13.30
C PRO A 273 13.48 16.08 -13.85
N TYR A 274 13.58 15.26 -14.87
CA TYR A 274 12.43 14.55 -15.44
C TYR A 274 11.83 13.55 -14.43
N LEU A 275 12.65 12.74 -13.78
CA LEU A 275 12.20 11.75 -12.79
C LEU A 275 11.61 12.40 -11.54
N ALA A 276 12.18 13.51 -11.09
CA ALA A 276 11.66 14.32 -10.00
C ALA A 276 10.28 14.89 -10.35
N SER A 277 10.11 15.43 -11.57
CA SER A 277 8.82 15.94 -12.04
C SER A 277 7.77 14.83 -12.16
N MET A 278 8.17 13.63 -12.58
CA MET A 278 7.28 12.45 -12.65
C MET A 278 6.81 12.03 -11.26
N SER A 279 7.71 11.96 -10.28
CA SER A 279 7.38 11.63 -8.89
C SER A 279 6.44 12.65 -8.25
N LEU A 280 6.66 13.95 -8.49
CA LEU A 280 5.78 15.01 -8.04
C LEU A 280 4.40 14.95 -8.71
N LEU A 281 4.35 14.68 -10.01
CA LEU A 281 3.10 14.57 -10.77
C LEU A 281 2.24 13.41 -10.24
N ILE A 282 2.86 12.28 -9.91
CA ILE A 282 2.19 11.15 -9.26
C ILE A 282 1.54 11.61 -7.95
N GLY A 283 2.27 12.31 -7.09
CA GLY A 283 1.74 12.84 -5.83
C GLY A 283 0.59 13.84 -6.04
N ILE A 284 0.75 14.77 -7.00
CA ILE A 284 -0.27 15.77 -7.33
C ILE A 284 -1.56 15.12 -7.84
N VAL A 285 -1.46 14.06 -8.63
CA VAL A 285 -2.63 13.32 -9.13
C VAL A 285 -3.28 12.48 -8.04
N GLN A 286 -2.50 11.88 -7.17
CA GLN A 286 -3.03 11.04 -6.08
C GLN A 286 -3.72 11.85 -4.97
N MET A 287 -3.20 13.04 -4.63
CA MET A 287 -3.75 13.87 -3.54
C MET A 287 -5.26 14.15 -3.68
N PRO A 288 -5.78 14.66 -4.81
CA PRO A 288 -7.22 14.91 -4.95
C PRO A 288 -8.06 13.64 -4.78
N VAL A 289 -7.57 12.49 -5.26
CA VAL A 289 -8.27 11.21 -5.13
C VAL A 289 -8.35 10.80 -3.66
N VAL A 290 -7.25 10.89 -2.92
CA VAL A 290 -7.17 10.61 -1.49
C VAL A 290 -8.12 11.52 -0.70
N PHE A 291 -8.08 12.83 -0.94
CA PHE A 291 -8.96 13.79 -0.26
C PHE A 291 -10.44 13.56 -0.57
N THR A 292 -10.75 13.24 -1.82
CA THR A 292 -12.12 12.93 -2.24
C THR A 292 -12.65 11.70 -1.51
N VAL A 293 -11.89 10.61 -1.51
CA VAL A 293 -12.28 9.39 -0.80
C VAL A 293 -12.37 9.62 0.70
N LYS A 294 -11.40 10.34 1.28
CA LYS A 294 -11.47 10.72 2.69
C LYS A 294 -12.75 11.49 3.02
N HIS A 295 -13.11 12.48 2.21
CA HIS A 295 -14.33 13.26 2.42
C HIS A 295 -15.60 12.38 2.41
N PHE A 296 -15.71 11.47 1.43
CA PHE A 296 -16.87 10.58 1.35
C PHE A 296 -16.93 9.58 2.50
N THR A 297 -15.80 9.04 2.90
CA THR A 297 -15.73 8.08 4.01
C THR A 297 -15.96 8.75 5.36
N ASP A 298 -15.46 9.98 5.58
CA ASP A 298 -15.77 10.79 6.78
C ASP A 298 -17.28 11.05 6.87
N LYS A 299 -17.91 11.49 5.77
CA LYS A 299 -19.35 11.72 5.72
C LYS A 299 -20.18 10.47 6.01
N TYR A 300 -19.70 9.30 5.56
CA TYR A 300 -20.36 8.03 5.87
C TYR A 300 -20.25 7.70 7.37
N ILE A 301 -19.10 7.91 7.99
CA ILE A 301 -18.87 7.70 9.43
C ILE A 301 -19.77 8.62 10.24
N ASP A 302 -19.79 9.93 9.95
CA ASP A 302 -20.61 10.90 10.65
C ASP A 302 -22.10 10.56 10.58
N LYS A 303 -22.58 10.11 9.41
CA LYS A 303 -23.97 9.70 9.23
C LYS A 303 -24.30 8.42 10.02
N THR A 304 -23.39 7.48 10.08
CA THR A 304 -23.62 6.15 10.67
C THR A 304 -23.43 6.19 12.19
N MET A 305 -22.36 6.86 12.66
CA MET A 305 -22.04 6.96 14.08
C MET A 305 -22.80 8.09 14.80
N GLY A 306 -23.19 9.14 14.11
CA GLY A 306 -24.01 10.22 14.68
C GLY A 306 -25.46 9.81 14.93
N ASN A 307 -25.89 8.63 14.47
CA ASN A 307 -27.21 8.06 14.69
C ASN A 307 -27.20 6.89 15.72
N ILE A 308 -26.04 6.55 16.28
CA ILE A 308 -25.84 5.57 17.36
C ILE A 308 -25.52 6.31 18.64
#